data_cb44e931f6db340257848b4ebd6b60d1
#
_entry.id   cb44e931f6db340257848b4ebd6b60d1
#
_cell.length_a   1.000
_cell.length_b   1.000
_cell.length_c   1.000
_cell.angle_alpha   90.00
_cell.angle_beta   90.00
_cell.angle_gamma   90.00
#
_symmetry.space_group_name_H-M   'P 1'
#
loop_
_entity.id
_entity.type
_entity.pdbx_description
1 polymer ?
#
loop_
_entity_poly.entity_id
_entity_poly.type
_entity_poly.pdbx_seq_one_letter_code
_entity_poly.pdbx_strand_id
1 'polypeptide(L)'
;ISLIVIIITIIVVIILASVIIVSINKNNPIKSAKEAKFKSDLSSFRDELEDNINDILIKNADKSEYDINVDSGDYGNLRIYIPDITEEYANKLLIKKGKLLYIGDDSKADYEKYHDDTEEAWAKSVGIQCPYSQVGDADGDGYITEEDETFIVKYAANIIKVDQLTDRKKNAMDAYKDGVISVEDGTAVGKYLKLGISLPEMPTEKN
;
A
#
# COMPACT_ATOMS: atom_id res chain seq x y z
N ILE A 1 4.52 57.89 -24.68
CA ILE A 1 5.25 56.83 -23.96
C ILE A 1 6.39 56.42 -24.85
N SER A 2 7.63 56.41 -24.33
CA SER A 2 8.82 56.05 -25.11
C SER A 2 8.76 54.55 -25.45
N LEU A 3 9.07 54.17 -26.70
CA LEU A 3 9.17 52.77 -27.16
C LEU A 3 10.06 51.93 -26.23
N ILE A 4 11.11 52.53 -25.70
CA ILE A 4 12.05 51.90 -24.76
C ILE A 4 11.34 51.48 -23.46
N VAL A 5 10.43 52.29 -22.93
CA VAL A 5 9.68 51.95 -21.70
C VAL A 5 8.79 50.76 -21.94
N ILE A 6 8.14 50.67 -23.10
CA ILE A 6 7.29 49.49 -23.44
C ILE A 6 8.13 48.21 -23.54
N ILE A 7 9.30 48.27 -24.17
CA ILE A 7 10.19 47.13 -24.30
C ILE A 7 10.68 46.66 -22.92
N ILE A 8 11.09 47.55 -22.05
CA ILE A 8 11.56 47.25 -20.70
C ILE A 8 10.43 46.62 -19.88
N THR A 9 9.20 47.16 -19.94
CA THR A 9 8.07 46.60 -19.20
C THR A 9 7.72 45.19 -19.67
N ILE A 10 7.76 44.91 -20.97
CA ILE A 10 7.52 43.57 -21.51
C ILE A 10 8.59 42.60 -21.03
N ILE A 11 9.87 42.99 -21.07
CA ILE A 11 10.96 42.12 -20.58
C ILE A 11 10.80 41.80 -19.09
N VAL A 12 10.48 42.79 -18.27
CA VAL A 12 10.27 42.61 -16.83
C VAL A 12 9.08 41.69 -16.57
N VAL A 13 7.97 41.83 -17.29
CA VAL A 13 6.80 40.95 -17.16
C VAL A 13 7.14 39.51 -17.54
N ILE A 14 7.91 39.32 -18.63
CA ILE A 14 8.33 37.95 -19.04
C ILE A 14 9.24 37.33 -17.99
N ILE A 15 10.18 38.06 -17.43
CA ILE A 15 11.06 37.54 -16.36
C ILE A 15 10.25 37.19 -15.13
N LEU A 16 9.35 38.07 -14.68
CA LEU A 16 8.49 37.76 -13.51
C LEU A 16 7.59 36.56 -13.76
N ALA A 17 6.96 36.46 -14.93
CA ALA A 17 6.16 35.30 -15.32
C ALA A 17 6.98 33.99 -15.31
N SER A 18 8.21 34.04 -15.84
CA SER A 18 9.10 32.88 -15.87
C SER A 18 9.49 32.43 -14.47
N VAL A 19 9.78 33.33 -13.54
CA VAL A 19 10.11 33.02 -12.14
C VAL A 19 8.91 32.40 -11.44
N ILE A 20 7.70 32.91 -11.67
CA ILE A 20 6.48 32.37 -11.10
C ILE A 20 6.24 30.94 -11.61
N ILE A 21 6.35 30.70 -12.92
CA ILE A 21 6.16 29.36 -13.52
C ILE A 21 7.17 28.35 -12.96
N VAL A 22 8.44 28.73 -12.86
CA VAL A 22 9.48 27.86 -12.29
C VAL A 22 9.22 27.58 -10.81
N SER A 23 8.75 28.56 -10.05
CA SER A 23 8.43 28.40 -8.62
C SER A 23 7.24 27.46 -8.42
N ILE A 24 6.19 27.58 -9.24
CA ILE A 24 5.01 26.71 -9.19
C ILE A 24 5.42 25.25 -9.56
N ASN A 25 6.25 25.07 -10.58
CA ASN A 25 6.70 23.74 -10.99
C ASN A 25 7.60 23.05 -9.94
N LYS A 26 8.42 23.82 -9.22
CA LYS A 26 9.28 23.27 -8.15
C LYS A 26 8.51 22.89 -6.87
N ASN A 27 7.48 23.65 -6.54
CA ASN A 27 6.73 23.47 -5.28
C ASN A 27 5.30 22.98 -5.49
N ASN A 28 4.93 22.51 -6.65
CA ASN A 28 3.59 22.07 -7.06
C ASN A 28 2.53 22.03 -5.94
N PRO A 29 1.94 23.18 -5.55
CA PRO A 29 1.04 23.27 -4.40
C PRO A 29 -0.21 22.40 -4.57
N ILE A 30 -0.60 22.13 -5.82
CA ILE A 30 -1.73 21.25 -6.14
C ILE A 30 -1.39 19.81 -5.79
N LYS A 31 -0.17 19.36 -6.12
CA LYS A 31 0.30 18.00 -5.76
C LYS A 31 0.37 17.84 -4.25
N SER A 32 0.94 18.84 -3.55
CA SER A 32 1.04 18.83 -2.09
C SER A 32 -0.33 18.83 -1.41
N ALA A 33 -1.31 19.57 -1.96
CA ALA A 33 -2.67 19.57 -1.43
C ALA A 33 -3.37 18.22 -1.66
N LYS A 34 -3.19 17.60 -2.83
CA LYS A 34 -3.71 16.26 -3.11
C LYS A 34 -3.10 15.22 -2.19
N GLU A 35 -1.77 15.26 -2.01
CA GLU A 35 -1.07 14.38 -1.08
C GLU A 35 -1.59 14.52 0.34
N ALA A 36 -1.71 15.75 0.85
CA ALA A 36 -2.20 16.02 2.20
C ALA A 36 -3.64 15.51 2.39
N LYS A 37 -4.53 15.76 1.41
CA LYS A 37 -5.90 15.25 1.43
C LYS A 37 -5.91 13.72 1.45
N PHE A 38 -5.21 13.09 0.51
CA PHE A 38 -5.15 11.64 0.39
C PHE A 38 -4.67 10.97 1.69
N LYS A 39 -3.58 11.47 2.26
CA LYS A 39 -3.04 10.98 3.54
C LYS A 39 -4.01 11.16 4.70
N SER A 40 -4.71 12.29 4.75
CA SER A 40 -5.70 12.58 5.77
C SER A 40 -6.89 11.63 5.65
N ASP A 41 -7.41 11.43 4.45
CA ASP A 41 -8.54 10.54 4.19
C ASP A 41 -8.19 9.10 4.58
N LEU A 42 -7.03 8.59 4.15
CA LEU A 42 -6.56 7.25 4.49
C LEU A 42 -6.36 7.05 5.99
N SER A 43 -5.78 8.03 6.68
CA SER A 43 -5.63 7.96 8.14
C SER A 43 -6.99 7.91 8.84
N SER A 44 -7.95 8.71 8.39
CA SER A 44 -9.30 8.69 8.93
C SER A 44 -9.98 7.33 8.73
N PHE A 45 -9.87 6.76 7.54
CA PHE A 45 -10.46 5.43 7.25
C PHE A 45 -9.81 4.31 8.07
N ARG A 46 -8.49 4.36 8.28
CA ARG A 46 -7.82 3.41 9.15
C ARG A 46 -8.31 3.52 10.59
N ASP A 47 -8.36 4.73 11.13
CA ASP A 47 -8.77 4.98 12.51
C ASP A 47 -10.24 4.55 12.72
N GLU A 48 -11.12 4.83 11.75
CA GLU A 48 -12.51 4.37 11.76
C GLU A 48 -12.63 2.83 11.70
N LEU A 49 -11.80 2.17 10.88
CA LEU A 49 -11.75 0.72 10.82
C LEU A 49 -11.31 0.12 12.15
N GLU A 50 -10.26 0.66 12.77
CA GLU A 50 -9.75 0.19 14.06
C GLU A 50 -10.80 0.35 15.17
N ASP A 51 -11.50 1.47 15.22
CA ASP A 51 -12.58 1.72 16.17
C ASP A 51 -13.74 0.73 16.00
N ASN A 52 -14.17 0.49 14.76
CA ASN A 52 -15.26 -0.44 14.46
C ASN A 52 -14.88 -1.89 14.74
N ILE A 53 -13.64 -2.29 14.48
CA ILE A 53 -13.13 -3.62 14.86
C ILE A 53 -13.12 -3.77 16.37
N ASN A 54 -12.60 -2.80 17.10
CA ASN A 54 -12.59 -2.82 18.57
C ASN A 54 -14.00 -2.93 19.16
N ASP A 55 -14.96 -2.22 18.59
CA ASP A 55 -16.37 -2.30 18.99
C ASP A 55 -16.95 -3.72 18.76
N ILE A 56 -16.59 -4.36 17.65
CA ILE A 56 -16.99 -5.74 17.36
C ILE A 56 -16.35 -6.71 18.35
N LEU A 57 -15.07 -6.54 18.63
CA LEU A 57 -14.32 -7.35 19.61
C LEU A 57 -14.93 -7.22 21.01
N ILE A 58 -15.23 -6.01 21.45
CA ILE A 58 -15.86 -5.76 22.76
C ILE A 58 -17.25 -6.42 22.84
N LYS A 59 -18.07 -6.29 21.79
CA LYS A 59 -19.42 -6.89 21.73
C LYS A 59 -19.41 -8.43 21.68
N ASN A 60 -18.30 -9.03 21.30
CA ASN A 60 -18.13 -10.48 21.19
C ASN A 60 -17.10 -11.05 22.19
N ALA A 61 -16.71 -10.28 23.21
CA ALA A 61 -15.69 -10.65 24.18
C ALA A 61 -16.01 -11.91 25.01
N ASP A 62 -17.26 -12.29 25.07
CA ASP A 62 -17.78 -13.52 25.73
C ASP A 62 -17.85 -14.73 24.78
N LYS A 63 -17.55 -14.56 23.49
CA LYS A 63 -17.42 -15.66 22.53
C LYS A 63 -15.95 -16.04 22.45
N SER A 64 -15.62 -17.24 22.92
CA SER A 64 -14.26 -17.78 23.04
C SER A 64 -13.57 -18.08 21.70
N GLU A 65 -13.99 -17.52 20.59
CA GLU A 65 -13.43 -17.81 19.27
C GLU A 65 -13.08 -16.55 18.52
N TYR A 66 -11.79 -16.38 18.32
CA TYR A 66 -11.09 -15.31 17.62
C TYR A 66 -11.28 -15.32 16.09
N ASP A 67 -12.43 -15.77 15.59
CA ASP A 67 -12.73 -15.74 14.16
C ASP A 67 -13.53 -14.50 13.77
N ILE A 68 -12.97 -13.31 14.07
CA ILE A 68 -13.43 -12.12 13.37
C ILE A 68 -12.58 -12.02 12.11
N ASN A 69 -13.03 -12.73 11.08
CA ASN A 69 -12.47 -12.59 9.75
C ASN A 69 -12.99 -11.28 9.15
N VAL A 70 -12.27 -10.19 9.40
CA VAL A 70 -12.60 -8.86 8.86
C VAL A 70 -11.86 -8.70 7.53
N ASP A 71 -12.44 -9.31 6.50
CA ASP A 71 -11.95 -9.16 5.13
C ASP A 71 -13.02 -8.47 4.27
N SER A 72 -12.59 -7.59 3.39
CA SER A 72 -13.49 -6.98 2.42
C SER A 72 -13.10 -7.40 1.00
N GLY A 73 -14.10 -7.82 0.23
CA GLY A 73 -13.91 -8.11 -1.20
C GLY A 73 -14.32 -6.95 -2.11
N ASP A 74 -15.20 -6.07 -1.65
CA ASP A 74 -15.82 -5.02 -2.45
C ASP A 74 -16.22 -3.80 -1.61
N TYR A 75 -16.72 -2.74 -2.28
CA TYR A 75 -17.14 -1.50 -1.64
C TYR A 75 -18.23 -1.70 -0.58
N GLY A 76 -19.19 -2.59 -0.85
CA GLY A 76 -20.28 -2.85 0.11
C GLY A 76 -19.74 -3.38 1.42
N ASN A 77 -18.78 -4.28 1.38
CA ASN A 77 -18.13 -4.83 2.55
C ASN A 77 -17.21 -3.80 3.24
N LEU A 78 -16.49 -2.97 2.47
CA LEU A 78 -15.72 -1.86 3.05
C LEU A 78 -16.60 -0.93 3.89
N ARG A 79 -17.78 -0.57 3.41
CA ARG A 79 -18.73 0.30 4.11
C ARG A 79 -19.28 -0.25 5.42
N ILE A 80 -19.25 -1.55 5.61
CA ILE A 80 -19.63 -2.16 6.90
C ILE A 80 -18.65 -1.74 8.00
N TYR A 81 -17.38 -1.61 7.66
CA TYR A 81 -16.31 -1.32 8.60
C TYR A 81 -15.85 0.14 8.56
N ILE A 82 -16.04 0.81 7.42
CA ILE A 82 -15.67 2.20 7.18
C ILE A 82 -16.89 2.90 6.54
N PRO A 83 -17.92 3.28 7.33
CA PRO A 83 -19.15 3.92 6.83
C PRO A 83 -18.90 5.17 5.98
N ASP A 84 -17.91 5.96 6.32
CA ASP A 84 -17.59 7.23 5.67
C ASP A 84 -16.73 7.09 4.40
N ILE A 85 -16.37 5.84 3.99
CA ILE A 85 -15.59 5.63 2.78
C ILE A 85 -16.37 6.09 1.53
N THR A 86 -15.68 6.82 0.65
CA THR A 86 -16.26 7.30 -0.61
C THR A 86 -15.98 6.34 -1.76
N GLU A 87 -16.77 6.44 -2.85
CA GLU A 87 -16.54 5.63 -4.06
C GLU A 87 -15.16 5.86 -4.68
N GLU A 88 -14.59 7.05 -4.51
CA GLU A 88 -13.24 7.38 -4.99
C GLU A 88 -12.19 6.43 -4.39
N TYR A 89 -12.36 6.03 -3.13
CA TYR A 89 -11.44 5.12 -2.43
C TYR A 89 -11.88 3.65 -2.47
N ALA A 90 -13.13 3.37 -2.84
CA ALA A 90 -13.71 2.03 -2.80
C ALA A 90 -12.93 1.00 -3.63
N ASN A 91 -12.40 1.44 -4.77
CA ASN A 91 -11.64 0.59 -5.69
C ASN A 91 -10.13 0.57 -5.39
N LYS A 92 -9.66 1.46 -4.51
CA LYS A 92 -8.25 1.61 -4.15
C LYS A 92 -7.86 0.94 -2.85
N LEU A 93 -8.85 0.49 -2.07
CA LEU A 93 -8.64 -0.05 -0.73
C LEU A 93 -9.20 -1.46 -0.58
N LEU A 94 -8.57 -2.23 0.28
CA LEU A 94 -8.96 -3.57 0.68
C LEU A 94 -8.81 -3.70 2.19
N ILE A 95 -9.71 -4.44 2.85
CA ILE A 95 -9.49 -4.89 4.22
C ILE A 95 -9.09 -6.36 4.18
N LYS A 96 -7.99 -6.69 4.84
CA LYS A 96 -7.52 -8.06 4.99
C LYS A 96 -7.02 -8.27 6.41
N LYS A 97 -7.51 -9.32 7.06
CA LYS A 97 -7.20 -9.63 8.47
C LYS A 97 -7.38 -8.41 9.40
N GLY A 98 -8.43 -7.62 9.15
CA GLY A 98 -8.71 -6.42 9.93
C GLY A 98 -7.78 -5.23 9.69
N LYS A 99 -6.94 -5.27 8.65
CA LYS A 99 -6.02 -4.18 8.30
C LYS A 99 -6.42 -3.55 6.98
N LEU A 100 -6.33 -2.22 6.90
CA LEU A 100 -6.58 -1.48 5.69
C LEU A 100 -5.34 -1.54 4.80
N LEU A 101 -5.53 -1.97 3.55
CA LEU A 101 -4.48 -2.06 2.54
C LEU A 101 -4.81 -1.15 1.36
N TYR A 102 -3.78 -0.58 0.74
CA TYR A 102 -3.89 0.17 -0.50
C TYR A 102 -3.58 -0.73 -1.70
N ILE A 103 -4.51 -0.79 -2.67
CA ILE A 103 -4.39 -1.64 -3.85
C ILE A 103 -4.29 -0.85 -5.17
N GLY A 104 -4.33 0.49 -5.10
CA GLY A 104 -4.23 1.36 -6.27
C GLY A 104 -5.53 1.47 -7.07
N ASP A 105 -5.43 2.11 -8.25
CA ASP A 105 -6.55 2.32 -9.15
C ASP A 105 -6.93 1.07 -9.99
N ASP A 106 -6.16 0.01 -9.88
CA ASP A 106 -6.40 -1.20 -10.63
C ASP A 106 -7.59 -2.00 -10.08
N SER A 107 -8.17 -2.80 -10.98
CA SER A 107 -9.15 -3.78 -10.55
C SER A 107 -8.55 -4.67 -9.46
N LYS A 108 -9.35 -5.10 -8.49
CA LYS A 108 -8.91 -5.98 -7.39
C LYS A 108 -8.17 -7.24 -7.86
N ALA A 109 -8.34 -7.64 -9.13
CA ALA A 109 -7.60 -8.73 -9.76
C ALA A 109 -6.15 -8.36 -10.12
N ASP A 110 -5.85 -7.08 -10.26
CA ASP A 110 -4.55 -6.60 -10.71
C ASP A 110 -3.66 -6.04 -9.56
N TYR A 111 -4.17 -5.98 -8.30
CA TYR A 111 -3.40 -5.45 -7.18
C TYR A 111 -2.12 -6.25 -6.86
N GLU A 112 -2.01 -7.46 -7.39
CA GLU A 112 -0.79 -8.29 -7.27
C GLU A 112 0.30 -7.89 -8.26
N LYS A 113 0.04 -6.93 -9.17
CA LYS A 113 1.06 -6.33 -10.02
C LYS A 113 1.85 -5.25 -9.27
N TYR A 114 3.04 -4.96 -9.77
CA TYR A 114 3.81 -3.83 -9.24
C TYR A 114 3.13 -2.51 -9.57
N HIS A 115 2.96 -1.68 -8.55
CA HIS A 115 2.54 -0.30 -8.67
C HIS A 115 3.69 0.57 -8.17
N ASP A 116 4.30 1.31 -9.09
CA ASP A 116 5.26 2.36 -8.75
C ASP A 116 4.53 3.71 -8.85
N ASP A 117 3.45 3.85 -8.09
CA ASP A 117 2.72 5.11 -8.07
C ASP A 117 3.02 5.93 -6.82
N THR A 118 2.81 7.22 -6.98
CA THR A 118 3.02 8.19 -5.91
C THR A 118 2.03 7.96 -4.75
N GLU A 119 0.83 7.45 -5.02
CA GLU A 119 -0.19 7.19 -4.02
C GLU A 119 0.16 5.99 -3.14
N GLU A 120 0.81 4.95 -3.68
CA GLU A 120 1.35 3.84 -2.88
C GLU A 120 2.36 4.36 -1.85
N ALA A 121 3.28 5.23 -2.28
CA ALA A 121 4.26 5.84 -1.36
C ALA A 121 3.57 6.71 -0.29
N TRP A 122 2.50 7.42 -0.65
CA TRP A 122 1.73 8.21 0.30
C TRP A 122 0.97 7.32 1.30
N ALA A 123 0.36 6.23 0.85
CA ALA A 123 -0.31 5.26 1.71
C ALA A 123 0.66 4.64 2.73
N LYS A 124 1.83 4.19 2.27
CA LYS A 124 2.89 3.66 3.14
C LYS A 124 3.36 4.68 4.17
N SER A 125 3.45 5.98 3.80
CA SER A 125 3.87 7.04 4.72
C SER A 125 2.91 7.29 5.89
N VAL A 126 1.66 6.83 5.78
CA VAL A 126 0.66 6.87 6.86
C VAL A 126 0.39 5.49 7.47
N GLY A 127 1.25 4.51 7.20
CA GLY A 127 1.19 3.18 7.80
C GLY A 127 0.24 2.19 7.12
N ILE A 128 -0.31 2.55 5.95
CA ILE A 128 -1.16 1.65 5.16
C ILE A 128 -0.29 0.94 4.14
N GLN A 129 -0.19 -0.37 4.28
CA GLN A 129 0.65 -1.21 3.43
C GLN A 129 -0.07 -1.60 2.13
N CYS A 130 0.71 -2.14 1.20
CA CYS A 130 0.20 -2.72 -0.04
C CYS A 130 0.46 -4.22 -0.03
N PRO A 131 -0.47 -5.05 -0.53
CA PRO A 131 -0.26 -6.49 -0.60
C PRO A 131 1.01 -6.84 -1.38
N TYR A 132 1.75 -7.81 -0.87
CA TYR A 132 2.99 -8.30 -1.49
C TYR A 132 4.02 -7.21 -1.81
N SER A 133 4.04 -6.13 -1.04
CA SER A 133 4.96 -5.00 -1.28
C SER A 133 6.32 -5.16 -0.60
N GLN A 134 6.48 -6.19 0.19
CA GLN A 134 7.69 -6.52 0.93
C GLN A 134 8.08 -7.98 0.69
N VAL A 135 9.38 -8.25 0.65
CA VAL A 135 9.86 -9.63 0.69
C VAL A 135 9.54 -10.21 2.06
N GLY A 136 8.91 -11.36 2.10
CA GLY A 136 8.43 -12.01 3.30
C GLY A 136 6.92 -11.90 3.50
N ASP A 137 6.20 -10.98 2.85
CA ASP A 137 4.74 -10.87 2.86
C ASP A 137 4.14 -11.90 1.89
N ALA A 138 4.05 -13.15 2.33
CA ALA A 138 3.67 -14.28 1.47
C ALA A 138 2.17 -14.45 1.31
N ASP A 139 1.38 -14.06 2.30
CA ASP A 139 -0.07 -14.13 2.26
C ASP A 139 -0.73 -12.84 1.76
N GLY A 140 0.05 -11.76 1.59
CA GLY A 140 -0.39 -10.49 1.02
C GLY A 140 -1.23 -9.66 1.98
N ASP A 141 -1.01 -9.77 3.28
CA ASP A 141 -1.65 -8.91 4.27
C ASP A 141 -0.86 -7.60 4.52
N GLY A 142 0.24 -7.39 3.78
CA GLY A 142 1.08 -6.21 3.82
C GLY A 142 2.07 -6.18 4.98
N TYR A 143 2.16 -7.22 5.79
CA TYR A 143 3.04 -7.33 6.96
C TYR A 143 3.83 -8.63 6.88
N ILE A 144 4.93 -8.70 7.63
CA ILE A 144 5.74 -9.92 7.71
C ILE A 144 5.53 -10.53 9.10
N THR A 145 4.95 -11.72 9.14
CA THR A 145 4.55 -12.42 10.36
C THR A 145 4.96 -13.90 10.34
N GLU A 146 4.73 -14.64 11.44
CA GLU A 146 4.95 -16.10 11.49
C GLU A 146 4.00 -16.85 10.56
N GLU A 147 2.87 -16.25 10.17
CA GLU A 147 1.94 -16.84 9.21
C GLU A 147 2.56 -16.91 7.82
N ASP A 148 3.34 -15.91 7.43
CA ASP A 148 4.07 -15.90 6.16
C ASP A 148 5.17 -16.96 6.12
N GLU A 149 5.96 -17.10 7.21
CA GLU A 149 6.92 -18.20 7.35
C GLU A 149 6.21 -19.55 7.10
N THR A 150 5.08 -19.74 7.78
CA THR A 150 4.27 -20.97 7.68
C THR A 150 3.68 -21.13 6.27
N PHE A 151 3.21 -20.06 5.64
CA PHE A 151 2.64 -20.06 4.29
C PHE A 151 3.68 -20.52 3.27
N ILE A 152 4.87 -19.92 3.28
CA ILE A 152 5.97 -20.28 2.37
C ILE A 152 6.35 -21.75 2.54
N VAL A 153 6.53 -22.23 3.77
CA VAL A 153 6.89 -23.62 4.05
C VAL A 153 5.80 -24.59 3.56
N LYS A 154 4.53 -24.28 3.80
CA LYS A 154 3.41 -25.12 3.31
C LYS A 154 3.33 -25.13 1.79
N TYR A 155 3.59 -23.99 1.14
CA TYR A 155 3.63 -23.90 -0.32
C TYR A 155 4.78 -24.74 -0.90
N ALA A 156 6.00 -24.57 -0.38
CA ALA A 156 7.19 -25.32 -0.78
C ALA A 156 7.00 -26.86 -0.59
N ALA A 157 6.28 -27.25 0.45
CA ALA A 157 5.92 -28.66 0.72
C ALA A 157 4.74 -29.18 -0.12
N ASN A 158 4.17 -28.36 -1.03
CA ASN A 158 2.96 -28.68 -1.80
C ASN A 158 1.72 -29.02 -0.95
N ILE A 159 1.67 -28.54 0.29
CA ILE A 159 0.50 -28.71 1.19
C ILE A 159 -0.61 -27.74 0.79
N ILE A 160 -0.23 -26.51 0.40
CA ILE A 160 -1.15 -25.52 -0.15
C ILE A 160 -0.80 -25.24 -1.61
N LYS A 161 -1.80 -24.83 -2.36
CA LYS A 161 -1.63 -24.38 -3.75
C LYS A 161 -2.03 -22.92 -3.84
N VAL A 162 -1.33 -22.19 -4.68
CA VAL A 162 -1.66 -20.81 -5.03
C VAL A 162 -2.19 -20.82 -6.46
N ASP A 163 -3.43 -20.38 -6.66
CA ASP A 163 -4.10 -20.44 -7.97
C ASP A 163 -3.38 -19.64 -9.05
N GLN A 164 -2.84 -18.48 -8.67
CA GLN A 164 -2.00 -17.65 -9.53
C GLN A 164 -0.79 -17.17 -8.76
N LEU A 165 0.38 -17.54 -9.23
CA LEU A 165 1.65 -17.03 -8.71
C LEU A 165 2.13 -15.89 -9.61
N THR A 166 1.65 -14.68 -9.34
CA THR A 166 2.09 -13.47 -10.03
C THR A 166 3.55 -13.16 -9.70
N ASP A 167 4.22 -12.35 -10.52
CA ASP A 167 5.62 -11.98 -10.29
C ASP A 167 5.80 -11.25 -8.95
N ARG A 168 4.84 -10.39 -8.57
CA ARG A 168 4.86 -9.69 -7.29
C ARG A 168 4.80 -10.67 -6.12
N LYS A 169 3.85 -11.60 -6.14
CA LYS A 169 3.68 -12.64 -5.13
C LYS A 169 4.90 -13.56 -5.06
N LYS A 170 5.41 -13.99 -6.22
CA LYS A 170 6.65 -14.78 -6.28
C LYS A 170 7.81 -14.04 -5.64
N ASN A 171 8.00 -12.76 -5.96
CA ASN A 171 9.07 -11.95 -5.39
C ASN A 171 8.91 -11.71 -3.89
N ALA A 172 7.67 -11.63 -3.37
CA ALA A 172 7.41 -11.53 -1.94
C ALA A 172 7.75 -12.85 -1.21
N MET A 173 7.48 -13.99 -1.83
CA MET A 173 7.76 -15.32 -1.25
C MET A 173 9.21 -15.78 -1.38
N ASP A 174 9.93 -15.34 -2.43
CA ASP A 174 11.34 -15.65 -2.69
C ASP A 174 12.26 -14.78 -1.81
N ALA A 175 12.33 -15.13 -0.54
CA ALA A 175 13.08 -14.38 0.46
C ALA A 175 14.59 -14.61 0.40
N TYR A 176 15.03 -15.67 -0.25
CA TYR A 176 16.44 -16.00 -0.47
C TYR A 176 16.97 -15.47 -1.81
N LYS A 177 16.06 -15.04 -2.73
CA LYS A 177 16.36 -14.45 -4.06
C LYS A 177 17.14 -15.37 -5.00
N ASP A 178 16.85 -16.64 -4.95
CA ASP A 178 17.43 -17.62 -5.89
C ASP A 178 16.50 -17.97 -7.06
N GLY A 179 15.29 -17.43 -7.06
CA GLY A 179 14.26 -17.63 -8.10
C GLY A 179 13.39 -18.85 -7.90
N VAL A 180 13.56 -19.58 -6.80
CA VAL A 180 12.81 -20.78 -6.44
C VAL A 180 12.17 -20.57 -5.06
N ILE A 181 10.88 -20.81 -4.94
CA ILE A 181 10.24 -20.75 -3.62
C ILE A 181 10.40 -22.10 -2.93
N SER A 182 11.12 -22.12 -1.83
CA SER A 182 11.56 -23.29 -1.11
C SER A 182 11.40 -23.13 0.43
N VAL A 183 11.80 -24.12 1.19
CA VAL A 183 11.82 -24.05 2.67
C VAL A 183 12.87 -23.06 3.19
N GLU A 184 13.92 -22.81 2.40
CA GLU A 184 14.93 -21.82 2.74
C GLU A 184 14.35 -20.41 2.83
N ASP A 185 13.36 -20.08 1.98
CA ASP A 185 12.66 -18.77 2.01
C ASP A 185 11.87 -18.60 3.31
N GLY A 186 11.11 -19.63 3.71
CA GLY A 186 10.44 -19.62 5.01
C GLY A 186 11.45 -19.47 6.16
N THR A 187 12.59 -20.15 6.07
CA THR A 187 13.66 -20.01 7.06
C THR A 187 14.25 -18.61 7.09
N ALA A 188 14.38 -17.94 5.95
CA ALA A 188 14.84 -16.54 5.87
C ALA A 188 13.84 -15.59 6.58
N VAL A 189 12.54 -15.77 6.34
CA VAL A 189 11.48 -15.02 7.04
C VAL A 189 11.54 -15.28 8.55
N GLY A 190 11.65 -16.54 8.97
CA GLY A 190 11.79 -16.87 10.38
C GLY A 190 13.02 -16.27 11.06
N LYS A 191 14.16 -16.17 10.34
CA LYS A 191 15.36 -15.47 10.84
C LYS A 191 15.15 -13.97 10.95
N TYR A 192 14.45 -13.36 10.00
CA TYR A 192 14.06 -11.95 10.09
C TYR A 192 13.25 -11.69 11.36
N LEU A 193 12.19 -12.47 11.57
CA LEU A 193 11.28 -12.30 12.72
C LEU A 193 11.95 -12.54 14.08
N LYS A 194 12.83 -13.56 14.17
CA LYS A 194 13.40 -14.00 15.45
C LYS A 194 14.75 -13.38 15.76
N LEU A 195 15.52 -13.03 14.74
CA LEU A 195 16.92 -12.58 14.88
C LEU A 195 17.16 -11.19 14.29
N GLY A 196 16.17 -10.57 13.67
CA GLY A 196 16.31 -9.26 13.02
C GLY A 196 17.25 -9.27 11.80
N ILE A 197 17.46 -10.42 11.16
CA ILE A 197 18.29 -10.52 9.96
C ILE A 197 17.48 -9.95 8.78
N SER A 198 17.99 -8.89 8.15
CA SER A 198 17.29 -8.19 7.08
C SER A 198 16.96 -9.11 5.90
N LEU A 199 15.74 -8.94 5.37
CA LEU A 199 15.32 -9.51 4.10
C LEU A 199 15.77 -8.60 2.95
N PRO A 200 15.91 -9.14 1.72
CA PRO A 200 16.21 -8.33 0.54
C PRO A 200 15.05 -7.39 0.22
N GLU A 201 15.33 -6.34 -0.54
CA GLU A 201 14.29 -5.43 -1.04
C GLU A 201 13.51 -6.06 -2.21
N MET A 202 12.27 -5.62 -2.37
CA MET A 202 11.48 -5.98 -3.55
C MET A 202 12.16 -5.41 -4.81
N PRO A 203 12.18 -6.18 -5.91
CA PRO A 203 12.65 -5.64 -7.18
C PRO A 203 11.78 -4.46 -7.60
N THR A 204 12.42 -3.37 -8.01
CA THR A 204 11.72 -2.27 -8.68
C THR A 204 11.57 -2.63 -10.15
N GLU A 205 10.36 -2.54 -10.70
CA GLU A 205 10.21 -2.64 -12.15
C GLU A 205 11.04 -1.53 -12.80
N LYS A 206 11.99 -1.94 -13.62
CA LYS A 206 12.61 -1.02 -14.56
C LYS A 206 11.67 -0.93 -15.76
N ASN A 207 11.03 0.24 -15.91
CA ASN A 207 10.38 0.64 -17.16
C ASN A 207 11.36 0.58 -18.33
#